data_7bbb928bf245a97bd19a65bf539f894f
#
_entry.id   7bbb928bf245a97bd19a65bf539f894f
#
_cell.length_a   1.000
_cell.length_b   1.000
_cell.length_c   1.000
_cell.angle_alpha   90.00
_cell.angle_beta   90.00
_cell.angle_gamma   90.00
#
_symmetry.space_group_name_H-M   'P 1'
#
loop_
_entity.id
_entity.type
_entity.pdbx_description
1 polymer ?
#
loop_
_entity_poly.entity_id
_entity_poly.type
_entity_poly.pdbx_seq_one_letter_code
_entity_poly.pdbx_strand_id
1 'polypeptide(L)'
;MAETIAHADDVSPDDDTVATGRPLRPRDDPFHDAPPNLGALADGTVIRSRRVRLGFLGLVPQRGLTAWQLAHRSNDLDGKAEVAVTTVLVPRGYDPTRPQRVIAYQCAIDAISDKCFPSYALRQGARSWGALPQFELLLISGLLDRGFVVSLSDHEGRGGHFAAPREPGHRVLDGIRAVLRFEPLGLAHDTPVGIFGYSGGGMASAWAAELAPSYAPELRVVGAVLGSPVGDPGEAFIKLNTGLNAGLPALVVSGLRHVYPGLARVIRQHASAGGQRRLDALGEMTTVSAVLRYAFDDFDDYLDAPLADVLALPEVLALFDDLRLGKNVPACPLLVVQAVHDQVIDKAEVDAQVAKYVDGGADVRYLSDRLSEHISLMVLAMPTMLGWLEDRFEGAEVPTGSDTTFSVALSPRAWIGYARMLASAARATVGRAG
;
A
#
# COMPACT_ATOMS: atom_id res chain seq x y z
N MET A 1 3.26 31.94 -23.84
CA MET A 1 4.37 32.19 -22.91
C MET A 1 4.48 30.93 -22.05
N ALA A 2 5.49 30.12 -22.30
CA ALA A 2 5.76 28.95 -21.51
C ALA A 2 6.40 29.43 -20.18
N GLU A 3 5.65 29.38 -19.10
CA GLU A 3 6.22 29.57 -17.76
C GLU A 3 7.00 28.32 -17.40
N THR A 4 8.25 28.55 -17.13
CA THR A 4 9.32 27.66 -16.78
C THR A 4 8.90 26.74 -15.65
N ILE A 5 8.75 25.45 -15.96
CA ILE A 5 8.80 24.38 -14.96
C ILE A 5 10.18 24.50 -14.31
N ALA A 6 10.22 24.65 -13.00
CA ALA A 6 11.48 24.73 -12.26
C ALA A 6 12.36 23.52 -12.65
N HIS A 7 13.49 23.83 -13.28
CA HIS A 7 14.45 22.83 -13.71
C HIS A 7 14.98 22.05 -12.50
N ALA A 8 15.34 20.80 -12.76
CA ALA A 8 15.88 19.81 -11.83
C ALA A 8 17.17 20.21 -11.05
N ASP A 9 17.62 21.46 -11.18
CA ASP A 9 18.85 21.99 -10.56
C ASP A 9 18.64 22.54 -9.14
N ASP A 10 17.39 22.62 -8.65
CA ASP A 10 17.11 23.03 -7.28
C ASP A 10 16.99 21.82 -6.33
N VAL A 11 17.87 20.84 -6.52
CA VAL A 11 18.02 19.70 -5.62
C VAL A 11 18.89 20.13 -4.46
N SER A 12 18.32 20.83 -3.48
CA SER A 12 18.98 20.98 -2.17
C SER A 12 19.11 19.58 -1.53
N PRO A 13 20.33 19.08 -1.31
CA PRO A 13 20.49 17.83 -0.58
C PRO A 13 20.10 18.10 0.88
N ASP A 14 19.07 17.38 1.36
CA ASP A 14 18.70 17.28 2.79
C ASP A 14 18.10 18.52 3.48
N ASP A 15 17.43 19.45 2.79
CA ASP A 15 16.97 20.72 3.38
C ASP A 15 15.64 20.64 4.16
N ASP A 16 15.11 19.45 4.40
CA ASP A 16 13.86 19.25 5.14
C ASP A 16 14.04 18.72 6.57
N THR A 17 15.27 18.70 7.05
CA THR A 17 15.50 18.53 8.48
C THR A 17 15.31 19.88 9.18
N VAL A 18 14.18 20.05 9.87
CA VAL A 18 13.99 21.13 10.86
C VAL A 18 15.22 21.17 11.77
N ALA A 19 15.45 22.26 12.46
CA ALA A 19 16.55 22.47 13.44
C ALA A 19 16.76 21.30 14.44
N THR A 20 15.85 20.34 14.49
CA THR A 20 15.90 19.10 15.29
C THR A 20 16.58 17.91 14.60
N GLY A 21 16.98 18.02 13.33
CA GLY A 21 17.54 16.89 12.56
C GLY A 21 16.51 15.79 12.22
N ARG A 22 15.21 16.07 12.28
CA ARG A 22 14.12 15.11 12.04
C ARG A 22 13.28 15.53 10.84
N PRO A 23 12.75 14.54 10.06
CA PRO A 23 11.81 14.84 8.99
C PRO A 23 10.51 15.44 9.53
N LEU A 24 9.94 16.40 8.80
CA LEU A 24 8.58 16.86 9.05
C LEU A 24 7.58 15.74 8.74
N ARG A 25 6.47 15.73 9.47
CA ARG A 25 5.34 14.84 9.16
C ARG A 25 4.62 15.33 7.91
N PRO A 26 4.05 14.44 7.08
CA PRO A 26 3.33 14.82 5.86
C PRO A 26 2.31 15.93 6.02
N ARG A 27 1.61 15.99 7.18
CA ARG A 27 0.66 17.06 7.50
C ARG A 27 1.29 18.43 7.64
N ASP A 28 2.54 18.48 8.11
CA ASP A 28 3.27 19.71 8.45
C ASP A 28 4.34 20.05 7.39
N ASP A 29 4.53 19.17 6.39
CA ASP A 29 5.58 19.28 5.39
C ASP A 29 5.06 19.98 4.12
N PRO A 30 5.57 21.18 3.77
CA PRO A 30 5.18 21.90 2.56
C PRO A 30 5.41 21.10 1.26
N PHE A 31 6.22 20.05 1.31
CA PHE A 31 6.40 19.14 0.19
C PHE A 31 5.08 18.51 -0.30
N HIS A 32 4.10 18.38 0.58
CA HIS A 32 2.77 17.83 0.29
C HIS A 32 1.73 18.90 -0.10
N ASP A 33 2.11 20.19 -0.20
CA ASP A 33 1.13 21.24 -0.49
C ASP A 33 0.78 21.31 -1.99
N ALA A 34 -0.49 21.59 -2.26
CA ALA A 34 -0.99 21.68 -3.63
C ALA A 34 -0.59 23.01 -4.28
N PRO A 35 -0.04 22.99 -5.52
CA PRO A 35 0.15 24.22 -6.28
C PRO A 35 -1.20 24.77 -6.77
N PRO A 36 -1.30 26.09 -7.03
CA PRO A 36 -2.57 26.71 -7.46
C PRO A 36 -3.19 26.13 -8.73
N ASN A 37 -2.36 25.60 -9.63
CA ASN A 37 -2.78 25.05 -10.93
C ASN A 37 -2.90 23.53 -10.94
N LEU A 38 -2.98 22.86 -9.79
CA LEU A 38 -2.98 21.40 -9.68
C LEU A 38 -3.98 20.70 -10.60
N GLY A 39 -5.21 21.23 -10.68
CA GLY A 39 -6.27 20.66 -11.51
C GLY A 39 -6.01 20.73 -13.03
N ALA A 40 -5.05 21.53 -13.48
CA ALA A 40 -4.66 21.64 -14.89
C ALA A 40 -3.53 20.68 -15.28
N LEU A 41 -2.91 20.03 -14.30
CA LEU A 41 -1.83 19.07 -14.55
C LEU A 41 -2.41 17.71 -14.95
N ALA A 42 -1.68 16.99 -15.81
CA ALA A 42 -2.02 15.61 -16.14
C ALA A 42 -1.72 14.65 -14.96
N ASP A 43 -2.44 13.53 -14.92
CA ASP A 43 -2.25 12.47 -13.94
C ASP A 43 -0.79 11.99 -13.91
N GLY A 44 -0.22 11.81 -12.72
CA GLY A 44 1.16 11.41 -12.50
C GLY A 44 2.21 12.50 -12.84
N THR A 45 1.81 13.75 -13.12
CA THR A 45 2.77 14.85 -13.31
C THR A 45 3.53 15.11 -12.01
N VAL A 46 4.87 15.03 -12.07
CA VAL A 46 5.75 15.36 -10.94
C VAL A 46 5.70 16.87 -10.70
N ILE A 47 5.29 17.27 -9.50
CA ILE A 47 5.16 18.66 -9.07
C ILE A 47 6.49 19.14 -8.48
N ARG A 48 7.09 18.28 -7.65
CA ARG A 48 8.39 18.50 -7.01
C ARG A 48 9.03 17.17 -6.61
N SER A 49 10.33 17.17 -6.48
CA SER A 49 11.10 16.01 -6.04
C SER A 49 12.14 16.40 -5.00
N ARG A 50 12.53 15.44 -4.17
CA ARG A 50 13.65 15.61 -3.23
C ARG A 50 14.34 14.29 -2.98
N ARG A 51 15.64 14.33 -2.68
CA ARG A 51 16.35 13.18 -2.13
C ARG A 51 16.08 13.05 -0.65
N VAL A 52 15.99 11.81 -0.17
CA VAL A 52 15.77 11.52 1.25
C VAL A 52 16.73 10.43 1.72
N ARG A 53 17.02 10.43 3.02
CA ARG A 53 17.76 9.35 3.67
C ARG A 53 16.79 8.40 4.35
N LEU A 54 16.96 7.10 4.11
CA LEU A 54 16.16 6.08 4.76
C LEU A 54 16.83 5.61 6.05
N GLY A 55 15.99 5.12 6.97
CA GLY A 55 16.44 4.52 8.23
C GLY A 55 15.57 3.32 8.61
N PHE A 56 16.19 2.16 8.83
CA PHE A 56 15.46 1.04 9.44
C PHE A 56 15.01 1.44 10.84
N LEU A 57 13.71 1.35 11.09
CA LEU A 57 13.03 1.85 12.30
C LEU A 57 13.32 3.35 12.60
N GLY A 58 13.66 4.13 11.57
CA GLY A 58 14.11 5.52 11.72
C GLY A 58 15.50 5.71 12.33
N LEU A 59 16.13 4.65 12.81
CA LEU A 59 17.36 4.68 13.63
C LEU A 59 18.62 4.31 12.82
N VAL A 60 18.56 3.24 12.04
CA VAL A 60 19.73 2.70 11.33
C VAL A 60 19.75 3.24 9.90
N PRO A 61 20.63 4.23 9.59
CA PRO A 61 20.70 4.82 8.26
C PRO A 61 20.98 3.77 7.19
N GLN A 62 20.23 3.76 6.09
CA GLN A 62 20.46 2.87 4.97
C GLN A 62 21.47 3.49 4.01
N ARG A 63 22.49 2.72 3.63
CA ARG A 63 23.59 3.12 2.73
C ARG A 63 23.58 2.21 1.51
N GLY A 64 24.01 2.74 0.38
CA GLY A 64 24.19 1.96 -0.85
C GLY A 64 22.97 1.99 -1.78
N LEU A 65 21.87 2.60 -1.38
CA LEU A 65 20.73 2.91 -2.23
C LEU A 65 20.54 4.43 -2.35
N THR A 66 19.85 4.85 -3.39
CA THR A 66 19.35 6.23 -3.53
C THR A 66 17.84 6.23 -3.32
N ALA A 67 17.34 7.18 -2.54
CA ALA A 67 15.92 7.33 -2.33
C ALA A 67 15.46 8.74 -2.72
N TRP A 68 14.34 8.80 -3.45
CA TRP A 68 13.67 10.03 -3.84
C TRP A 68 12.25 10.05 -3.33
N GLN A 69 11.72 11.22 -3.08
CA GLN A 69 10.29 11.46 -2.95
C GLN A 69 9.83 12.31 -4.13
N LEU A 70 8.72 11.88 -4.73
CA LEU A 70 8.07 12.57 -5.82
C LEU A 70 6.68 12.98 -5.36
N ALA A 71 6.44 14.28 -5.21
CA ALA A 71 5.09 14.81 -5.08
C ALA A 71 4.50 14.94 -6.48
N HIS A 72 3.37 14.30 -6.73
CA HIS A 72 2.77 14.24 -8.04
C HIS A 72 1.26 14.47 -7.97
N ARG A 73 0.68 14.84 -9.09
CA ARG A 73 -0.77 14.99 -9.22
C ARG A 73 -1.43 13.61 -9.27
N SER A 74 -2.50 13.44 -8.49
CA SER A 74 -3.37 12.27 -8.51
C SER A 74 -4.83 12.67 -8.32
N ASN A 75 -5.73 11.70 -8.13
CA ASN A 75 -7.16 11.91 -7.93
C ASN A 75 -7.63 11.32 -6.59
N ASP A 76 -8.51 12.05 -5.90
CA ASP A 76 -9.26 11.54 -4.77
C ASP A 76 -10.44 10.64 -5.20
N LEU A 77 -11.27 10.24 -4.23
CA LEU A 77 -12.43 9.36 -4.45
C LEU A 77 -13.43 9.93 -5.46
N ASP A 78 -13.60 11.24 -5.50
CA ASP A 78 -14.54 11.95 -6.37
C ASP A 78 -13.90 12.37 -7.71
N GLY A 79 -12.65 11.98 -7.97
CA GLY A 79 -11.90 12.35 -9.17
C GLY A 79 -11.35 13.78 -9.13
N LYS A 80 -11.35 14.43 -7.97
CA LYS A 80 -10.77 15.75 -7.78
C LYS A 80 -9.26 15.64 -7.66
N ALA A 81 -8.54 16.57 -8.29
CA ALA A 81 -7.09 16.61 -8.25
C ALA A 81 -6.55 16.81 -6.83
N GLU A 82 -5.62 15.96 -6.44
CA GLU A 82 -4.89 16.04 -5.18
C GLU A 82 -3.38 15.85 -5.38
N VAL A 83 -2.59 16.17 -4.37
CA VAL A 83 -1.16 15.84 -4.33
C VAL A 83 -0.98 14.51 -3.61
N ALA A 84 -0.39 13.54 -4.30
CA ALA A 84 0.08 12.31 -3.73
C ALA A 84 1.61 12.28 -3.69
N VAL A 85 2.18 11.47 -2.80
CA VAL A 85 3.63 11.30 -2.69
C VAL A 85 4.00 9.84 -2.88
N THR A 86 5.02 9.62 -3.71
CA THR A 86 5.63 8.31 -3.93
C THR A 86 7.11 8.37 -3.57
N THR A 87 7.54 7.43 -2.73
CA THR A 87 8.97 7.24 -2.42
C THR A 87 9.56 6.22 -3.39
N VAL A 88 10.63 6.59 -4.07
CA VAL A 88 11.31 5.75 -5.05
C VAL A 88 12.65 5.31 -4.51
N LEU A 89 12.86 4.01 -4.47
CA LEU A 89 14.12 3.40 -4.04
C LEU A 89 14.86 2.87 -5.26
N VAL A 90 16.10 3.34 -5.42
CA VAL A 90 16.96 2.96 -6.53
C VAL A 90 18.08 2.08 -5.99
N PRO A 91 18.23 0.84 -6.50
CA PRO A 91 19.20 -0.12 -5.99
C PRO A 91 20.64 0.33 -6.25
N ARG A 92 21.55 -0.23 -5.49
CA ARG A 92 22.99 -0.01 -5.70
C ARG A 92 23.42 -0.50 -7.09
N GLY A 93 24.24 0.32 -7.77
CA GLY A 93 24.74 -0.02 -9.10
C GLY A 93 23.69 0.13 -10.20
N TYR A 94 22.61 0.88 -9.94
CA TYR A 94 21.65 1.25 -10.95
C TYR A 94 22.34 1.89 -12.18
N ASP A 95 22.00 1.41 -13.36
CA ASP A 95 22.53 1.89 -14.63
C ASP A 95 21.36 2.21 -15.58
N PRO A 96 21.03 3.49 -15.81
CA PRO A 96 19.91 3.89 -16.66
C PRO A 96 20.05 3.48 -18.13
N THR A 97 21.26 3.07 -18.56
CA THR A 97 21.49 2.60 -19.93
C THR A 97 21.08 1.15 -20.17
N ARG A 98 20.77 0.41 -19.10
CA ARG A 98 20.30 -0.97 -19.17
C ARG A 98 18.77 -1.06 -19.06
N PRO A 99 18.15 -2.12 -19.61
CA PRO A 99 16.74 -2.38 -19.38
C PRO A 99 16.43 -2.44 -17.87
N GLN A 100 15.47 -1.64 -17.45
CA GLN A 100 15.08 -1.51 -16.05
C GLN A 100 13.76 -2.20 -15.78
N ARG A 101 13.50 -2.54 -14.52
CA ARG A 101 12.27 -3.17 -14.02
C ARG A 101 11.80 -2.42 -12.79
N VAL A 102 10.54 -2.08 -12.74
CA VAL A 102 9.94 -1.35 -11.61
C VAL A 102 8.98 -2.26 -10.87
N ILE A 103 9.03 -2.26 -9.55
CA ILE A 103 7.98 -2.84 -8.70
C ILE A 103 7.29 -1.71 -7.95
N ALA A 104 6.00 -1.54 -8.19
CA ALA A 104 5.13 -0.74 -7.35
C ALA A 104 4.71 -1.61 -6.15
N TYR A 105 5.39 -1.42 -5.04
CA TYR A 105 5.17 -2.14 -3.78
C TYR A 105 4.24 -1.31 -2.88
N GLN A 106 3.11 -1.88 -2.50
CA GLN A 106 2.17 -1.24 -1.60
C GLN A 106 2.38 -1.79 -0.20
N CYS A 107 2.89 -0.95 0.68
CA CYS A 107 3.00 -1.30 2.10
C CYS A 107 1.61 -1.48 2.72
N ALA A 108 1.49 -2.37 3.69
CA ALA A 108 0.33 -2.38 4.58
C ALA A 108 0.41 -1.17 5.52
N ILE A 109 -0.08 -0.02 5.07
CA ILE A 109 -0.09 1.20 5.89
C ILE A 109 -1.06 1.01 7.05
N ASP A 110 -2.30 0.59 6.76
CA ASP A 110 -3.37 0.20 7.67
C ASP A 110 -3.54 1.18 8.84
N ALA A 111 -3.49 2.48 8.55
CA ALA A 111 -3.52 3.54 9.54
C ALA A 111 -3.96 4.87 8.92
N ILE A 112 -4.62 5.72 9.72
CA ILE A 112 -4.95 7.09 9.33
C ILE A 112 -3.86 8.10 9.69
N SER A 113 -2.94 7.72 10.56
CA SER A 113 -1.85 8.58 10.96
C SER A 113 -0.78 8.68 9.88
N ASP A 114 -0.47 9.88 9.44
CA ASP A 114 0.61 10.17 8.51
C ASP A 114 2.01 9.72 8.99
N LYS A 115 2.14 9.35 10.27
CA LYS A 115 3.34 8.68 10.79
C LYS A 115 3.59 7.32 10.15
N CYS A 116 2.53 6.68 9.62
CA CYS A 116 2.60 5.35 9.02
C CYS A 116 2.87 5.36 7.52
N PHE A 117 2.80 6.54 6.88
CA PHE A 117 3.02 6.62 5.44
C PHE A 117 4.47 6.31 5.07
N PRO A 118 4.73 5.54 4.01
CA PRO A 118 6.07 5.22 3.53
C PRO A 118 6.97 6.44 3.39
N SER A 119 6.42 7.57 2.91
CA SER A 119 7.14 8.83 2.74
C SER A 119 7.70 9.41 4.05
N TYR A 120 7.14 9.05 5.19
CA TYR A 120 7.63 9.45 6.50
C TYR A 120 8.27 8.28 7.27
N ALA A 121 7.56 7.16 7.39
CA ALA A 121 7.95 6.04 8.25
C ALA A 121 9.32 5.45 7.89
N LEU A 122 9.69 5.46 6.60
CA LEU A 122 10.97 4.93 6.13
C LEU A 122 12.12 5.92 6.23
N ARG A 123 11.89 7.18 6.58
CA ARG A 123 12.96 8.19 6.66
C ARG A 123 13.82 8.03 7.89
N GLN A 124 15.11 8.32 7.73
CA GLN A 124 16.02 8.45 8.88
C GLN A 124 15.52 9.55 9.81
N GLY A 125 15.45 9.28 11.10
CA GLY A 125 14.96 10.20 12.13
C GLY A 125 13.43 10.18 12.31
N ALA A 126 12.68 9.41 11.51
CA ALA A 126 11.23 9.26 11.67
C ALA A 126 10.88 8.62 13.03
N ARG A 127 9.80 9.11 13.63
CA ARG A 127 9.24 8.55 14.88
C ARG A 127 7.92 7.83 14.59
N SER A 128 8.03 6.60 14.10
CA SER A 128 6.92 5.80 13.61
C SER A 128 6.87 4.41 14.23
N TRP A 129 7.18 4.28 15.51
CA TRP A 129 7.17 2.98 16.20
C TRP A 129 5.82 2.27 16.00
N GLY A 130 5.86 1.07 15.43
CA GLY A 130 4.67 0.27 15.12
C GLY A 130 3.98 0.63 13.80
N ALA A 131 4.59 1.47 12.94
CA ALA A 131 4.19 1.60 11.56
C ALA A 131 4.72 0.40 10.75
N LEU A 132 3.84 -0.31 10.04
CA LEU A 132 4.20 -1.53 9.32
C LEU A 132 5.26 -1.32 8.24
N PRO A 133 5.26 -0.22 7.47
CA PRO A 133 6.29 0.02 6.45
C PRO A 133 7.72 -0.03 6.98
N GLN A 134 7.95 0.29 8.28
CA GLN A 134 9.29 0.18 8.88
C GLN A 134 9.80 -1.27 8.93
N PHE A 135 8.91 -2.24 9.14
CA PHE A 135 9.25 -3.67 9.15
C PHE A 135 9.32 -4.22 7.72
N GLU A 136 8.45 -3.75 6.83
CA GLU A 136 8.43 -4.14 5.43
C GLU A 136 9.69 -3.71 4.68
N LEU A 137 10.46 -2.74 5.17
CA LEU A 137 11.78 -2.41 4.62
C LEU A 137 12.70 -3.63 4.52
N LEU A 138 12.56 -4.60 5.43
CA LEU A 138 13.33 -5.85 5.37
C LEU A 138 12.95 -6.71 4.16
N LEU A 139 11.68 -6.71 3.76
CA LEU A 139 11.18 -7.40 2.57
C LEU A 139 11.55 -6.62 1.30
N ILE A 140 11.37 -5.31 1.33
CA ILE A 140 11.73 -4.38 0.24
C ILE A 140 13.22 -4.47 -0.10
N SER A 141 14.09 -4.67 0.89
CA SER A 141 15.53 -4.85 0.66
C SER A 141 15.83 -6.05 -0.26
N GLY A 142 15.00 -7.08 -0.22
CA GLY A 142 15.10 -8.23 -1.10
C GLY A 142 14.77 -7.93 -2.57
N LEU A 143 13.94 -6.91 -2.84
CA LEU A 143 13.66 -6.40 -4.19
C LEU A 143 14.83 -5.57 -4.72
N LEU A 144 15.37 -4.70 -3.88
CA LEU A 144 16.53 -3.87 -4.22
C LEU A 144 17.75 -4.74 -4.55
N ASP A 145 18.00 -5.80 -3.79
CA ASP A 145 19.09 -6.76 -4.05
C ASP A 145 18.94 -7.51 -5.39
N ARG A 146 17.71 -7.58 -5.94
CA ARG A 146 17.43 -8.14 -7.26
C ARG A 146 17.50 -7.09 -8.39
N GLY A 147 17.87 -5.86 -8.05
CA GLY A 147 18.05 -4.78 -8.99
C GLY A 147 16.75 -4.11 -9.44
N PHE A 148 15.64 -4.30 -8.72
CA PHE A 148 14.41 -3.58 -9.01
C PHE A 148 14.45 -2.15 -8.50
N VAL A 149 13.95 -1.20 -9.30
CA VAL A 149 13.51 0.09 -8.80
C VAL A 149 12.20 -0.13 -8.07
N VAL A 150 12.07 0.34 -6.83
CA VAL A 150 10.88 0.13 -6.02
C VAL A 150 10.14 1.45 -5.82
N SER A 151 8.87 1.48 -6.18
CA SER A 151 7.94 2.60 -6.01
C SER A 151 7.03 2.33 -4.83
N LEU A 152 6.98 3.21 -3.85
CA LEU A 152 6.20 3.10 -2.60
C LEU A 152 5.28 4.32 -2.51
N SER A 153 4.01 4.15 -2.85
CA SER A 153 3.03 5.24 -2.78
C SER A 153 2.45 5.38 -1.37
N ASP A 154 2.21 6.62 -0.92
CA ASP A 154 1.33 6.91 0.21
C ASP A 154 -0.12 6.72 -0.23
N HIS A 155 -0.50 5.48 -0.51
CA HIS A 155 -1.75 5.15 -1.21
C HIS A 155 -3.03 5.47 -0.40
N GLU A 156 -2.94 5.67 0.91
CA GLU A 156 -4.06 6.14 1.74
C GLU A 156 -4.21 7.68 1.70
N GLY A 157 -3.28 8.38 1.03
CA GLY A 157 -3.28 9.82 0.83
C GLY A 157 -3.05 10.62 2.10
N ARG A 158 -2.86 11.95 1.95
CA ARG A 158 -2.56 12.86 3.07
C ARG A 158 -3.60 12.82 4.19
N GLY A 159 -4.85 12.48 3.87
CA GLY A 159 -5.95 12.35 4.82
C GLY A 159 -5.97 11.04 5.61
N GLY A 160 -5.21 10.03 5.23
CA GLY A 160 -5.23 8.71 5.84
C GLY A 160 -6.56 8.00 5.63
N HIS A 161 -7.00 7.89 4.38
CA HIS A 161 -8.29 7.30 4.02
C HIS A 161 -8.18 5.77 3.93
N PHE A 162 -7.81 5.14 5.05
CA PHE A 162 -7.66 3.69 5.11
C PHE A 162 -8.93 2.98 4.66
N ALA A 163 -8.79 2.02 3.77
CA ALA A 163 -9.84 1.26 3.09
C ALA A 163 -10.74 2.05 2.13
N ALA A 164 -10.44 3.32 1.81
CA ALA A 164 -11.19 4.04 0.77
C ALA A 164 -11.08 3.28 -0.57
N PRO A 165 -12.18 3.15 -1.33
CA PRO A 165 -12.16 2.48 -2.61
C PRO A 165 -11.49 3.38 -3.66
N ARG A 166 -10.95 2.80 -4.73
CA ARG A 166 -10.40 3.48 -5.91
C ARG A 166 -9.22 4.43 -5.65
N GLU A 167 -9.24 5.27 -4.61
CA GLU A 167 -8.16 6.21 -4.28
C GLU A 167 -6.78 5.55 -4.22
N PRO A 168 -6.60 4.38 -3.53
CA PRO A 168 -5.31 3.70 -3.53
C PRO A 168 -4.85 3.34 -4.94
N GLY A 169 -5.77 2.90 -5.80
CA GLY A 169 -5.47 2.58 -7.20
C GLY A 169 -5.04 3.80 -8.01
N HIS A 170 -5.72 4.94 -7.87
CA HIS A 170 -5.32 6.19 -8.52
C HIS A 170 -3.89 6.59 -8.10
N ARG A 171 -3.63 6.66 -6.78
CA ARG A 171 -2.33 7.08 -6.25
C ARG A 171 -1.19 6.15 -6.64
N VAL A 172 -1.45 4.84 -6.68
CA VAL A 172 -0.46 3.85 -7.13
C VAL A 172 -0.15 4.01 -8.61
N LEU A 173 -1.16 4.11 -9.47
CA LEU A 173 -0.99 4.22 -10.92
C LEU A 173 -0.34 5.56 -11.30
N ASP A 174 -0.74 6.65 -10.66
CA ASP A 174 -0.12 7.96 -10.86
C ASP A 174 1.30 8.03 -10.29
N GLY A 175 1.57 7.32 -9.19
CA GLY A 175 2.91 7.12 -8.67
C GLY A 175 3.81 6.39 -9.67
N ILE A 176 3.31 5.35 -10.34
CA ILE A 176 4.03 4.68 -11.43
C ILE A 176 4.31 5.66 -12.59
N ARG A 177 3.31 6.44 -13.04
CA ARG A 177 3.49 7.48 -14.06
C ARG A 177 4.57 8.47 -13.67
N ALA A 178 4.55 8.94 -12.41
CA ALA A 178 5.54 9.86 -11.87
C ALA A 178 6.95 9.26 -11.92
N VAL A 179 7.11 7.99 -11.51
CA VAL A 179 8.40 7.28 -11.52
C VAL A 179 8.93 7.13 -12.95
N LEU A 180 8.08 6.70 -13.89
CA LEU A 180 8.47 6.49 -15.29
C LEU A 180 8.84 7.79 -16.01
N ARG A 181 8.25 8.93 -15.59
CA ARG A 181 8.51 10.26 -16.17
C ARG A 181 9.59 11.04 -15.43
N PHE A 182 10.15 10.50 -14.35
CA PHE A 182 11.15 11.18 -13.57
C PHE A 182 12.51 11.08 -14.25
N GLU A 183 12.91 12.11 -14.97
CA GLU A 183 14.13 12.17 -15.81
C GLU A 183 15.40 11.65 -15.14
N PRO A 184 15.67 11.93 -13.82
CA PRO A 184 16.88 11.42 -13.19
C PRO A 184 17.01 9.89 -13.14
N LEU A 185 15.92 9.14 -13.37
CA LEU A 185 15.95 7.68 -13.46
C LEU A 185 16.24 7.18 -14.88
N GLY A 186 16.02 7.98 -15.92
CA GLY A 186 16.22 7.56 -17.30
C GLY A 186 15.37 6.37 -17.74
N LEU A 187 14.20 6.16 -17.12
CA LEU A 187 13.29 5.06 -17.44
C LEU A 187 12.57 5.32 -18.77
N ALA A 188 12.37 4.27 -19.55
CA ALA A 188 11.51 4.35 -20.74
C ALA A 188 10.04 4.36 -20.32
N HIS A 189 9.16 5.00 -21.10
CA HIS A 189 7.72 5.06 -20.81
C HIS A 189 7.04 3.69 -20.79
N ASP A 190 7.57 2.72 -21.54
CA ASP A 190 7.11 1.34 -21.64
C ASP A 190 7.90 0.39 -20.71
N THR A 191 8.68 0.92 -19.77
CA THR A 191 9.36 0.10 -18.76
C THR A 191 8.36 -0.81 -18.07
N PRO A 192 8.62 -2.14 -18.00
CA PRO A 192 7.70 -3.08 -17.38
C PRO A 192 7.58 -2.81 -15.88
N VAL A 193 6.34 -2.88 -15.38
CA VAL A 193 6.00 -2.65 -13.97
C VAL A 193 5.28 -3.86 -13.40
N GLY A 194 5.73 -4.34 -12.24
CA GLY A 194 4.99 -5.29 -11.43
C GLY A 194 4.30 -4.57 -10.28
N ILE A 195 3.08 -4.96 -9.95
CA ILE A 195 2.35 -4.46 -8.77
C ILE A 195 2.46 -5.52 -7.66
N PHE A 196 2.70 -5.09 -6.43
CA PHE A 196 2.89 -6.01 -5.31
C PHE A 196 2.36 -5.41 -4.02
N GLY A 197 1.59 -6.20 -3.25
CA GLY A 197 1.19 -5.82 -1.91
C GLY A 197 0.63 -6.98 -1.10
N TYR A 198 0.60 -6.80 0.22
CA TYR A 198 0.08 -7.78 1.17
C TYR A 198 -0.92 -7.09 2.13
N SER A 199 -2.01 -7.78 2.53
CA SER A 199 -3.04 -7.26 3.45
C SER A 199 -3.64 -5.95 2.92
N GLY A 200 -3.63 -4.85 3.67
CA GLY A 200 -4.03 -3.53 3.15
C GLY A 200 -3.24 -3.08 1.92
N GLY A 201 -1.95 -3.43 1.82
CA GLY A 201 -1.18 -3.26 0.60
C GLY A 201 -1.66 -4.17 -0.54
N GLY A 202 -2.16 -5.37 -0.22
CA GLY A 202 -2.83 -6.28 -1.17
C GLY A 202 -4.13 -5.69 -1.70
N MET A 203 -4.91 -5.04 -0.83
CA MET A 203 -6.11 -4.28 -1.22
C MET A 203 -5.77 -3.12 -2.16
N ALA A 204 -4.77 -2.31 -1.82
CA ALA A 204 -4.33 -1.20 -2.66
C ALA A 204 -3.82 -1.68 -4.03
N SER A 205 -3.10 -2.82 -4.05
CA SER A 205 -2.64 -3.47 -5.29
C SER A 205 -3.80 -4.00 -6.13
N ALA A 206 -4.85 -4.53 -5.50
CA ALA A 206 -6.05 -4.97 -6.19
C ALA A 206 -6.79 -3.79 -6.83
N TRP A 207 -6.98 -2.67 -6.12
CA TRP A 207 -7.55 -1.45 -6.69
C TRP A 207 -6.73 -0.93 -7.89
N ALA A 208 -5.40 -0.95 -7.79
CA ALA A 208 -4.54 -0.56 -8.90
C ALA A 208 -4.68 -1.49 -10.10
N ALA A 209 -4.74 -2.81 -9.89
CA ALA A 209 -4.90 -3.79 -10.95
C ALA A 209 -6.28 -3.69 -11.62
N GLU A 210 -7.37 -3.49 -10.84
CA GLU A 210 -8.73 -3.30 -11.36
C GLU A 210 -8.88 -2.01 -12.18
N LEU A 211 -8.21 -0.94 -11.78
CA LEU A 211 -8.34 0.37 -12.44
C LEU A 211 -7.38 0.54 -13.61
N ALA A 212 -6.25 -0.20 -13.64
CA ALA A 212 -5.23 -0.03 -14.67
C ALA A 212 -5.78 -0.06 -16.11
N PRO A 213 -6.69 -0.98 -16.51
CA PRO A 213 -7.19 -1.04 -17.88
C PRO A 213 -7.94 0.22 -18.35
N SER A 214 -8.65 0.89 -17.46
CA SER A 214 -9.46 2.06 -17.79
C SER A 214 -8.79 3.38 -17.44
N TYR A 215 -8.02 3.42 -16.35
CA TYR A 215 -7.42 4.64 -15.82
C TYR A 215 -5.99 4.88 -16.33
N ALA A 216 -5.21 3.81 -16.54
CA ALA A 216 -3.81 3.90 -16.93
C ALA A 216 -3.43 2.85 -18.02
N PRO A 217 -4.17 2.79 -19.15
CA PRO A 217 -3.98 1.77 -20.18
C PRO A 217 -2.61 1.84 -20.87
N GLU A 218 -1.90 2.96 -20.75
CA GLU A 218 -0.56 3.14 -21.30
C GLU A 218 0.54 2.46 -20.46
N LEU A 219 0.26 2.08 -19.21
CA LEU A 219 1.24 1.43 -18.35
C LEU A 219 1.39 -0.06 -18.71
N ARG A 220 2.63 -0.49 -18.89
CA ARG A 220 2.94 -1.91 -19.14
C ARG A 220 3.00 -2.67 -17.80
N VAL A 221 1.85 -3.03 -17.25
CA VAL A 221 1.77 -3.86 -16.04
C VAL A 221 1.94 -5.32 -16.43
N VAL A 222 3.05 -5.95 -16.03
CA VAL A 222 3.39 -7.33 -16.39
C VAL A 222 2.73 -8.38 -15.48
N GLY A 223 2.26 -7.97 -14.31
CA GLY A 223 1.52 -8.82 -13.38
C GLY A 223 1.31 -8.12 -12.04
N ALA A 224 0.35 -8.61 -11.25
CA ALA A 224 0.09 -8.14 -9.91
C ALA A 224 0.07 -9.29 -8.89
N VAL A 225 0.70 -9.07 -7.74
CA VAL A 225 0.70 -9.98 -6.59
C VAL A 225 -0.19 -9.40 -5.51
N LEU A 226 -1.22 -10.14 -5.15
CA LEU A 226 -2.23 -9.81 -4.16
C LEU A 226 -2.12 -10.81 -3.00
N GLY A 227 -1.34 -10.48 -1.98
CA GLY A 227 -1.20 -11.31 -0.80
C GLY A 227 -2.30 -11.00 0.21
N SER A 228 -3.10 -11.96 0.62
CA SER A 228 -4.24 -11.81 1.54
C SER A 228 -5.00 -10.50 1.33
N PRO A 229 -5.52 -10.22 0.11
CA PRO A 229 -6.17 -8.96 -0.18
C PRO A 229 -7.48 -8.84 0.59
N VAL A 230 -7.80 -7.62 1.05
CA VAL A 230 -9.08 -7.33 1.72
C VAL A 230 -10.14 -7.09 0.65
N GLY A 231 -10.81 -8.15 0.20
CA GLY A 231 -11.80 -8.09 -0.88
C GLY A 231 -13.13 -7.49 -0.44
N ASP A 232 -13.53 -7.72 0.81
CA ASP A 232 -14.73 -7.18 1.42
C ASP A 232 -14.45 -6.55 2.80
N PRO A 233 -14.15 -5.25 2.85
CA PRO A 233 -13.89 -4.56 4.13
C PRO A 233 -15.09 -4.57 5.08
N GLY A 234 -16.33 -4.73 4.58
CA GLY A 234 -17.54 -4.83 5.40
C GLY A 234 -17.60 -6.14 6.18
N GLU A 235 -17.33 -7.27 5.53
CA GLU A 235 -17.27 -8.58 6.20
C GLU A 235 -16.07 -8.64 7.16
N ALA A 236 -14.91 -8.10 6.74
CA ALA A 236 -13.75 -8.01 7.62
C ALA A 236 -14.04 -7.17 8.88
N PHE A 237 -14.82 -6.08 8.77
CA PHE A 237 -15.28 -5.27 9.90
C PHE A 237 -16.05 -6.13 10.91
N ILE A 238 -17.05 -6.90 10.45
CA ILE A 238 -17.90 -7.73 11.31
C ILE A 238 -17.07 -8.83 11.98
N LYS A 239 -16.21 -9.53 11.21
CA LYS A 239 -15.35 -10.60 11.69
C LYS A 239 -14.38 -10.16 12.79
N LEU A 240 -13.81 -8.96 12.66
CA LEU A 240 -12.77 -8.48 13.56
C LEU A 240 -13.30 -7.83 14.83
N ASN A 241 -14.59 -7.50 14.89
CA ASN A 241 -15.21 -6.97 16.11
C ASN A 241 -15.04 -7.97 17.27
N THR A 242 -14.80 -7.51 18.47
CA THR A 242 -14.51 -8.28 19.69
C THR A 242 -13.23 -9.13 19.65
N GLY A 243 -12.51 -9.16 18.52
CA GLY A 243 -11.28 -9.93 18.33
C GLY A 243 -10.00 -9.18 18.72
N LEU A 244 -8.87 -9.90 18.67
CA LEU A 244 -7.55 -9.31 18.91
C LEU A 244 -7.26 -8.11 17.98
N ASN A 245 -7.78 -8.15 16.77
CA ASN A 245 -7.54 -7.15 15.72
C ASN A 245 -8.68 -6.12 15.60
N ALA A 246 -9.54 -5.95 16.62
CA ALA A 246 -10.66 -5.00 16.60
C ALA A 246 -10.22 -3.53 16.37
N GLY A 247 -8.95 -3.21 16.58
CA GLY A 247 -8.39 -1.91 16.24
C GLY A 247 -8.37 -1.59 14.74
N LEU A 248 -8.30 -2.62 13.86
CA LEU A 248 -8.26 -2.41 12.41
C LEU A 248 -9.58 -1.84 11.87
N PRO A 249 -10.77 -2.43 12.12
CA PRO A 249 -12.03 -1.83 11.70
C PRO A 249 -12.29 -0.45 12.32
N ALA A 250 -11.81 -0.18 13.53
CA ALA A 250 -11.88 1.15 14.12
C ALA A 250 -11.07 2.18 13.30
N LEU A 251 -9.88 1.81 12.82
CA LEU A 251 -9.08 2.62 11.91
C LEU A 251 -9.82 2.87 10.59
N VAL A 252 -10.47 1.85 10.00
CA VAL A 252 -11.27 1.98 8.78
C VAL A 252 -12.39 3.00 8.97
N VAL A 253 -13.20 2.86 10.02
CA VAL A 253 -14.30 3.80 10.32
C VAL A 253 -13.76 5.22 10.53
N SER A 254 -12.65 5.36 11.25
CA SER A 254 -12.05 6.66 11.52
C SER A 254 -11.47 7.33 10.25
N GLY A 255 -10.93 6.57 9.30
CA GLY A 255 -10.47 7.10 8.01
C GLY A 255 -11.63 7.47 7.09
N LEU A 256 -12.58 6.54 6.91
CA LEU A 256 -13.69 6.70 5.97
C LEU A 256 -14.69 7.79 6.36
N ARG A 257 -14.85 8.12 7.65
CA ARG A 257 -15.72 9.24 8.09
C ARG A 257 -15.33 10.59 7.48
N HIS A 258 -14.09 10.74 7.00
CA HIS A 258 -13.61 11.97 6.38
C HIS A 258 -13.97 12.07 4.90
N VAL A 259 -14.20 10.95 4.24
CA VAL A 259 -14.53 10.86 2.79
C VAL A 259 -15.99 10.50 2.51
N TYR A 260 -16.71 9.92 3.51
CA TYR A 260 -18.13 9.58 3.37
C TYR A 260 -18.99 10.42 4.29
N PRO A 261 -19.65 11.51 3.79
CA PRO A 261 -20.54 12.34 4.59
C PRO A 261 -21.71 11.55 5.23
N GLY A 262 -22.18 10.47 4.57
CA GLY A 262 -23.18 9.54 5.11
C GLY A 262 -22.68 8.86 6.37
N LEU A 263 -21.51 8.23 6.34
CA LEU A 263 -20.89 7.60 7.50
C LEU A 263 -20.63 8.61 8.62
N ALA A 264 -20.13 9.79 8.30
CA ALA A 264 -19.92 10.85 9.28
C ALA A 264 -21.23 11.26 9.99
N ARG A 265 -22.37 11.23 9.28
CA ARG A 265 -23.70 11.50 9.85
C ARG A 265 -24.12 10.35 10.77
N VAL A 266 -23.98 9.11 10.33
CA VAL A 266 -24.29 7.92 11.15
C VAL A 266 -23.48 7.94 12.45
N ILE A 267 -22.18 8.20 12.38
CA ILE A 267 -21.32 8.30 13.58
C ILE A 267 -21.81 9.39 14.53
N ARG A 268 -22.16 10.58 14.02
CA ARG A 268 -22.68 11.67 14.88
C ARG A 268 -24.02 11.34 15.55
N GLN A 269 -24.84 10.52 14.91
CA GLN A 269 -26.19 10.17 15.39
C GLN A 269 -26.18 8.98 16.36
N HIS A 270 -25.26 8.03 16.18
CA HIS A 270 -25.30 6.75 16.88
C HIS A 270 -24.05 6.47 17.73
N ALA A 271 -22.91 7.14 17.49
CA ALA A 271 -21.75 6.95 18.34
C ALA A 271 -21.82 7.79 19.60
N SER A 272 -21.66 7.14 20.75
CA SER A 272 -21.54 7.81 22.04
C SER A 272 -20.36 8.82 22.06
N ALA A 273 -20.36 9.76 22.99
CA ALA A 273 -19.23 10.68 23.16
C ALA A 273 -17.91 9.93 23.43
N GLY A 274 -17.97 8.74 24.04
CA GLY A 274 -16.82 7.85 24.21
C GLY A 274 -16.31 7.30 22.89
N GLY A 275 -17.20 6.82 22.03
CA GLY A 275 -16.91 6.30 20.70
C GLY A 275 -16.27 7.37 19.80
N GLN A 276 -16.82 8.58 19.76
CA GLN A 276 -16.25 9.69 18.98
C GLN A 276 -14.82 10.03 19.41
N ARG A 277 -14.56 10.15 20.73
CA ARG A 277 -13.19 10.38 21.23
C ARG A 277 -12.22 9.26 20.84
N ARG A 278 -12.66 8.00 20.78
CA ARG A 278 -11.82 6.89 20.35
C ARG A 278 -11.46 7.00 18.86
N LEU A 279 -12.43 7.31 18.01
CA LEU A 279 -12.18 7.52 16.59
C LEU A 279 -11.19 8.71 16.37
N ASP A 280 -11.29 9.78 17.16
CA ASP A 280 -10.36 10.91 17.08
C ASP A 280 -8.94 10.52 17.51
N ALA A 281 -8.82 9.70 18.57
CA ALA A 281 -7.52 9.26 19.07
C ALA A 281 -6.73 8.40 18.07
N LEU A 282 -7.42 7.67 17.19
CA LEU A 282 -6.79 6.84 16.15
C LEU A 282 -5.94 7.66 15.16
N GLY A 283 -6.27 8.95 14.93
CA GLY A 283 -5.51 9.84 14.04
C GLY A 283 -4.04 10.04 14.43
N GLU A 284 -3.66 9.72 15.66
CA GLU A 284 -2.28 9.82 16.15
C GLU A 284 -1.63 8.44 16.40
N MET A 285 -2.35 7.35 16.19
CA MET A 285 -1.85 6.00 16.47
C MET A 285 -1.17 5.38 15.23
N THR A 286 -0.15 4.58 15.49
CA THR A 286 0.37 3.66 14.48
C THR A 286 -0.47 2.39 14.47
N THR A 287 -0.41 1.62 13.38
CA THR A 287 -1.18 0.39 13.19
C THR A 287 -1.06 -0.55 14.38
N VAL A 288 0.19 -0.88 14.77
CA VAL A 288 0.43 -1.77 15.92
C VAL A 288 -0.12 -1.18 17.22
N SER A 289 0.02 0.14 17.43
CA SER A 289 -0.48 0.78 18.64
C SER A 289 -2.01 0.78 18.71
N ALA A 290 -2.69 0.94 17.58
CA ALA A 290 -4.16 0.87 17.50
C ALA A 290 -4.65 -0.57 17.74
N VAL A 291 -4.02 -1.56 17.10
CA VAL A 291 -4.37 -2.99 17.33
C VAL A 291 -4.22 -3.37 18.79
N LEU A 292 -3.08 -3.03 19.41
CA LEU A 292 -2.85 -3.37 20.83
C LEU A 292 -3.77 -2.61 21.78
N ARG A 293 -4.09 -1.35 21.47
CA ARG A 293 -4.92 -0.48 22.33
C ARG A 293 -6.39 -0.88 22.33
N TYR A 294 -6.89 -1.37 21.20
CA TYR A 294 -8.30 -1.71 20.99
C TYR A 294 -8.51 -3.21 20.79
N ALA A 295 -7.54 -4.04 21.21
CA ALA A 295 -7.69 -5.49 21.22
C ALA A 295 -8.91 -5.89 22.07
N PHE A 296 -9.76 -6.75 21.49
CA PHE A 296 -10.99 -7.27 22.11
C PHE A 296 -12.08 -6.21 22.39
N ASP A 297 -11.96 -5.00 21.82
CA ASP A 297 -13.03 -4.00 21.92
C ASP A 297 -14.29 -4.48 21.20
N ASP A 298 -15.45 -4.21 21.80
CA ASP A 298 -16.74 -4.38 21.17
C ASP A 298 -17.30 -3.02 20.72
N PHE A 299 -17.66 -2.91 19.46
CA PHE A 299 -18.21 -1.64 18.94
C PHE A 299 -19.57 -1.30 19.52
N ASP A 300 -20.36 -2.30 19.99
CA ASP A 300 -21.60 -2.03 20.70
C ASP A 300 -21.42 -1.13 21.92
N ASP A 301 -20.30 -1.26 22.63
CA ASP A 301 -19.98 -0.45 23.81
C ASP A 301 -19.82 1.06 23.51
N TYR A 302 -19.71 1.42 22.24
CA TYR A 302 -19.45 2.81 21.79
C TYR A 302 -20.60 3.40 21.00
N LEU A 303 -21.72 2.69 20.90
CA LEU A 303 -22.91 3.12 20.20
C LEU A 303 -24.05 3.38 21.18
N ASP A 304 -24.97 4.26 20.79
CA ASP A 304 -26.23 4.55 21.50
C ASP A 304 -27.38 3.67 20.97
N ALA A 305 -27.11 2.78 20.01
CA ALA A 305 -28.01 1.80 19.42
C ALA A 305 -27.26 0.49 19.16
N PRO A 306 -27.92 -0.67 19.08
CA PRO A 306 -27.25 -1.93 18.74
C PRO A 306 -26.48 -1.85 17.45
N LEU A 307 -25.25 -2.39 17.43
CA LEU A 307 -24.38 -2.39 16.24
C LEU A 307 -25.11 -2.98 15.01
N ALA A 308 -25.89 -4.05 15.21
CA ALA A 308 -26.66 -4.68 14.12
C ALA A 308 -27.64 -3.71 13.45
N ASP A 309 -28.28 -2.83 14.22
CA ASP A 309 -29.21 -1.82 13.68
C ASP A 309 -28.45 -0.73 12.90
N VAL A 310 -27.28 -0.32 13.40
CA VAL A 310 -26.42 0.66 12.72
C VAL A 310 -25.88 0.09 11.41
N LEU A 311 -25.46 -1.18 11.40
CA LEU A 311 -24.97 -1.85 10.19
C LEU A 311 -26.06 -2.06 9.13
N ALA A 312 -27.34 -2.14 9.54
CA ALA A 312 -28.48 -2.27 8.64
C ALA A 312 -28.92 -0.93 8.00
N LEU A 313 -28.34 0.20 8.40
CA LEU A 313 -28.68 1.50 7.81
C LEU A 313 -28.32 1.53 6.31
N PRO A 314 -29.20 2.11 5.45
CA PRO A 314 -28.95 2.17 4.01
C PRO A 314 -27.61 2.82 3.65
N GLU A 315 -27.18 3.85 4.38
CA GLU A 315 -25.90 4.54 4.18
C GLU A 315 -24.71 3.62 4.47
N VAL A 316 -24.80 2.74 5.46
CA VAL A 316 -23.74 1.78 5.82
C VAL A 316 -23.69 0.63 4.81
N LEU A 317 -24.85 0.11 4.40
CA LEU A 317 -24.94 -0.93 3.37
C LEU A 317 -24.38 -0.43 2.02
N ALA A 318 -24.72 0.80 1.63
CA ALA A 318 -24.19 1.42 0.42
C ALA A 318 -22.68 1.65 0.51
N LEU A 319 -22.16 2.03 1.68
CA LEU A 319 -20.73 2.14 1.94
C LEU A 319 -20.04 0.78 1.76
N PHE A 320 -20.51 -0.27 2.41
CA PHE A 320 -19.93 -1.61 2.30
C PHE A 320 -19.92 -2.11 0.85
N ASP A 321 -21.00 -1.85 0.10
CA ASP A 321 -20.99 -2.17 -1.32
C ASP A 321 -19.93 -1.38 -2.09
N ASP A 322 -19.75 -0.08 -1.81
CA ASP A 322 -18.74 0.74 -2.52
C ASP A 322 -17.30 0.31 -2.21
N LEU A 323 -17.01 -0.15 -0.99
CA LEU A 323 -15.68 -0.62 -0.58
C LEU A 323 -15.27 -1.95 -1.23
N ARG A 324 -16.24 -2.74 -1.70
CA ARG A 324 -16.01 -4.12 -2.18
C ARG A 324 -15.22 -4.14 -3.49
N LEU A 325 -14.18 -4.97 -3.54
CA LEU A 325 -13.38 -5.31 -4.72
C LEU A 325 -14.11 -6.33 -5.64
N GLY A 326 -13.57 -6.52 -6.83
CA GLY A 326 -14.12 -7.43 -7.83
C GLY A 326 -15.24 -6.81 -8.68
N LYS A 327 -15.28 -5.48 -8.79
CA LYS A 327 -16.19 -4.75 -9.69
C LYS A 327 -15.63 -4.57 -11.10
N ASN A 328 -14.30 -4.57 -11.22
CA ASN A 328 -13.59 -4.51 -12.50
C ASN A 328 -12.65 -5.70 -12.63
N VAL A 329 -12.35 -6.06 -13.87
CA VAL A 329 -11.49 -7.22 -14.17
C VAL A 329 -10.08 -6.71 -14.50
N PRO A 330 -9.05 -7.13 -13.74
CA PRO A 330 -7.66 -6.84 -14.08
C PRO A 330 -7.27 -7.41 -15.44
N ALA A 331 -6.54 -6.65 -16.26
CA ALA A 331 -6.04 -7.09 -17.54
C ALA A 331 -4.65 -7.76 -17.46
N CYS A 332 -3.93 -7.55 -16.36
CA CYS A 332 -2.64 -8.20 -16.14
C CYS A 332 -2.83 -9.54 -15.40
N PRO A 333 -1.90 -10.50 -15.57
CA PRO A 333 -1.90 -11.73 -14.79
C PRO A 333 -1.83 -11.46 -13.28
N LEU A 334 -2.55 -12.27 -12.51
CA LEU A 334 -2.61 -12.16 -11.04
C LEU A 334 -2.01 -13.39 -10.36
N LEU A 335 -1.25 -13.15 -9.29
CA LEU A 335 -1.01 -14.14 -8.25
C LEU A 335 -1.73 -13.71 -6.98
N VAL A 336 -2.66 -14.53 -6.52
CA VAL A 336 -3.33 -14.35 -5.22
C VAL A 336 -2.79 -15.40 -4.26
N VAL A 337 -2.43 -15.00 -3.04
CA VAL A 337 -1.96 -15.92 -2.00
C VAL A 337 -2.75 -15.69 -0.73
N GLN A 338 -3.32 -16.76 -0.12
CA GLN A 338 -4.21 -16.65 1.04
C GLN A 338 -3.94 -17.78 2.05
N ALA A 339 -3.92 -17.46 3.34
CA ALA A 339 -3.91 -18.49 4.38
C ALA A 339 -5.31 -19.11 4.55
N VAL A 340 -5.37 -20.44 4.68
CA VAL A 340 -6.65 -21.13 4.94
C VAL A 340 -7.22 -20.75 6.30
N HIS A 341 -6.35 -20.52 7.27
CA HIS A 341 -6.70 -20.19 8.66
C HIS A 341 -6.36 -18.73 8.99
N ASP A 342 -6.63 -17.82 8.05
CA ASP A 342 -6.39 -16.40 8.24
C ASP A 342 -7.36 -15.83 9.28
N GLN A 343 -6.80 -15.25 10.34
CA GLN A 343 -7.59 -14.67 11.43
C GLN A 343 -7.97 -13.21 11.18
N VAL A 344 -7.44 -12.59 10.13
CA VAL A 344 -7.74 -11.19 9.77
C VAL A 344 -8.69 -11.15 8.58
N ILE A 345 -8.32 -11.78 7.46
CA ILE A 345 -9.11 -11.79 6.22
C ILE A 345 -9.69 -13.19 6.01
N ASP A 346 -11.01 -13.29 5.82
CA ASP A 346 -11.63 -14.58 5.59
C ASP A 346 -11.25 -15.11 4.21
N LYS A 347 -10.87 -16.40 4.18
CA LYS A 347 -10.57 -17.06 2.92
C LYS A 347 -11.76 -17.03 1.96
N ALA A 348 -13.00 -17.14 2.47
CA ALA A 348 -14.20 -17.11 1.66
C ALA A 348 -14.38 -15.78 0.90
N GLU A 349 -13.97 -14.65 1.51
CA GLU A 349 -14.01 -13.32 0.86
C GLU A 349 -13.02 -13.27 -0.31
N VAL A 350 -11.80 -13.79 -0.09
CA VAL A 350 -10.78 -13.87 -1.15
C VAL A 350 -11.20 -14.85 -2.24
N ASP A 351 -11.82 -15.99 -1.89
CA ASP A 351 -12.37 -16.94 -2.86
C ASP A 351 -13.42 -16.25 -3.74
N ALA A 352 -14.31 -15.45 -3.15
CA ALA A 352 -15.35 -14.72 -3.87
C ALA A 352 -14.77 -13.64 -4.80
N GLN A 353 -13.73 -12.93 -4.35
CA GLN A 353 -13.02 -11.94 -5.16
C GLN A 353 -12.33 -12.62 -6.35
N VAL A 354 -11.60 -13.71 -6.12
CA VAL A 354 -10.92 -14.50 -7.16
C VAL A 354 -11.91 -15.04 -8.16
N ALA A 355 -13.05 -15.58 -7.71
CA ALA A 355 -14.10 -16.09 -8.60
C ALA A 355 -14.58 -15.00 -9.56
N LYS A 356 -14.85 -13.78 -9.09
CA LYS A 356 -15.25 -12.65 -9.96
C LYS A 356 -14.21 -12.30 -11.00
N TYR A 357 -12.92 -12.34 -10.66
CA TYR A 357 -11.84 -12.07 -11.62
C TYR A 357 -11.76 -13.17 -12.67
N VAL A 358 -11.84 -14.46 -12.27
CA VAL A 358 -11.80 -15.60 -13.18
C VAL A 358 -13.03 -15.62 -14.10
N ASP A 359 -14.22 -15.39 -13.56
CA ASP A 359 -15.47 -15.31 -14.32
C ASP A 359 -15.44 -14.15 -15.33
N GLY A 360 -14.74 -13.07 -15.00
CA GLY A 360 -14.49 -11.92 -15.86
C GLY A 360 -13.39 -12.15 -16.91
N GLY A 361 -12.70 -13.29 -16.87
CA GLY A 361 -11.67 -13.68 -17.85
C GLY A 361 -10.24 -13.27 -17.48
N ALA A 362 -9.96 -12.90 -16.22
CA ALA A 362 -8.59 -12.63 -15.78
C ALA A 362 -7.76 -13.92 -15.64
N ASP A 363 -6.47 -13.84 -15.96
CA ASP A 363 -5.50 -14.90 -15.72
C ASP A 363 -5.09 -14.89 -14.23
N VAL A 364 -5.66 -15.81 -13.44
CA VAL A 364 -5.41 -15.87 -12.00
C VAL A 364 -4.72 -17.17 -11.60
N ARG A 365 -3.60 -17.04 -10.91
CA ARG A 365 -2.99 -18.09 -10.11
C ARG A 365 -3.36 -17.84 -8.65
N TYR A 366 -4.11 -18.78 -8.03
CA TYR A 366 -4.53 -18.68 -6.65
C TYR A 366 -3.89 -19.79 -5.80
N LEU A 367 -3.14 -19.41 -4.76
CA LEU A 367 -2.45 -20.32 -3.85
C LEU A 367 -2.99 -20.17 -2.43
N SER A 368 -3.54 -21.24 -1.85
CA SER A 368 -3.95 -21.29 -0.46
C SER A 368 -2.97 -22.10 0.38
N ASP A 369 -2.56 -21.56 1.55
CA ASP A 369 -1.62 -22.17 2.49
C ASP A 369 -2.34 -22.64 3.75
N ARG A 370 -2.17 -23.92 4.14
CA ARG A 370 -2.82 -24.50 5.33
C ARG A 370 -2.04 -24.29 6.63
N LEU A 371 -0.73 -24.08 6.54
CA LEU A 371 0.15 -24.00 7.71
C LEU A 371 0.18 -22.59 8.29
N SER A 372 0.13 -21.58 7.43
CA SER A 372 0.31 -20.19 7.81
C SER A 372 -0.99 -19.57 8.32
N GLU A 373 -0.83 -18.49 9.07
CA GLU A 373 -1.85 -17.51 9.41
C GLU A 373 -1.53 -16.17 8.73
N HIS A 374 -2.30 -15.13 8.96
CA HIS A 374 -2.17 -13.86 8.24
C HIS A 374 -0.75 -13.29 8.22
N ILE A 375 -0.10 -13.19 9.37
CA ILE A 375 1.22 -12.53 9.49
C ILE A 375 2.35 -13.42 8.97
N SER A 376 2.33 -14.70 9.33
CA SER A 376 3.39 -15.64 8.90
C SER A 376 3.34 -15.89 7.40
N LEU A 377 2.17 -15.89 6.77
CA LEU A 377 2.04 -16.07 5.33
C LEU A 377 2.79 -14.96 4.56
N MET A 378 2.73 -13.72 5.03
CA MET A 378 3.47 -12.61 4.39
C MET A 378 4.96 -12.95 4.21
N VAL A 379 5.57 -13.52 5.24
CA VAL A 379 7.00 -13.89 5.22
C VAL A 379 7.21 -15.19 4.44
N LEU A 380 6.36 -16.19 4.68
CA LEU A 380 6.52 -17.53 4.10
C LEU A 380 6.17 -17.57 2.60
N ALA A 381 5.25 -16.73 2.14
CA ALA A 381 4.92 -16.66 0.73
C ALA A 381 5.84 -15.72 -0.08
N MET A 382 6.62 -14.87 0.57
CA MET A 382 7.43 -13.85 -0.11
C MET A 382 8.33 -14.40 -1.23
N PRO A 383 9.09 -15.51 -1.02
CA PRO A 383 9.91 -16.07 -2.10
C PRO A 383 9.10 -16.54 -3.31
N THR A 384 7.92 -17.12 -3.07
CA THR A 384 7.00 -17.60 -4.11
C THR A 384 6.41 -16.42 -4.87
N MET A 385 5.94 -15.39 -4.16
CA MET A 385 5.38 -14.16 -4.73
C MET A 385 6.40 -13.42 -5.59
N LEU A 386 7.64 -13.26 -5.09
CA LEU A 386 8.72 -12.61 -5.84
C LEU A 386 9.15 -13.42 -7.05
N GLY A 387 9.32 -14.75 -6.91
CA GLY A 387 9.71 -15.61 -8.03
C GLY A 387 8.65 -15.61 -9.14
N TRP A 388 7.36 -15.61 -8.76
CA TRP A 388 6.28 -15.51 -9.76
C TRP A 388 6.35 -14.18 -10.51
N LEU A 389 6.62 -13.07 -9.81
CA LEU A 389 6.70 -11.76 -10.46
C LEU A 389 7.96 -11.64 -11.33
N GLU A 390 9.10 -12.20 -10.91
CA GLU A 390 10.31 -12.30 -11.74
C GLU A 390 10.00 -13.04 -13.06
N ASP A 391 9.29 -14.17 -13.00
CA ASP A 391 8.85 -14.94 -14.19
C ASP A 391 7.99 -14.07 -15.15
N ARG A 392 7.17 -13.12 -14.61
CA ARG A 392 6.39 -12.17 -15.45
C ARG A 392 7.27 -11.16 -16.17
N PHE A 393 8.30 -10.64 -15.50
CA PHE A 393 9.26 -9.74 -16.13
C PHE A 393 10.09 -10.44 -17.22
N GLU A 394 10.30 -11.74 -17.10
CA GLU A 394 11.00 -12.57 -18.08
C GLU A 394 10.10 -13.07 -19.21
N GLY A 395 8.80 -12.78 -19.17
CA GLY A 395 7.82 -13.20 -20.19
C GLY A 395 7.55 -14.71 -20.17
N ALA A 396 7.76 -15.36 -19.03
CA ALA A 396 7.43 -16.79 -18.88
C ALA A 396 5.93 -17.03 -18.97
N GLU A 397 5.52 -18.27 -19.30
CA GLU A 397 4.13 -18.68 -19.35
C GLU A 397 3.38 -18.37 -18.06
N VAL A 398 2.15 -17.87 -18.16
CA VAL A 398 1.31 -17.51 -17.01
C VAL A 398 0.64 -18.76 -16.45
N PRO A 399 1.02 -19.26 -15.26
CA PRO A 399 0.28 -20.34 -14.64
C PRO A 399 -1.08 -19.81 -14.14
N THR A 400 -2.15 -20.52 -14.41
CA THR A 400 -3.50 -20.22 -13.93
C THR A 400 -4.03 -21.33 -13.03
N GLY A 401 -5.21 -21.09 -12.42
CA GLY A 401 -5.89 -22.06 -11.56
C GLY A 401 -5.60 -21.91 -10.08
N SER A 402 -6.30 -22.71 -9.29
CA SER A 402 -6.31 -22.63 -7.82
C SER A 402 -5.75 -23.92 -7.22
N ASP A 403 -4.81 -23.77 -6.27
CA ASP A 403 -4.25 -24.87 -5.51
C ASP A 403 -4.25 -24.58 -3.99
N THR A 404 -4.56 -25.60 -3.21
CA THR A 404 -4.37 -25.56 -1.76
C THR A 404 -3.22 -26.46 -1.38
N THR A 405 -2.14 -25.89 -0.88
CA THR A 405 -0.94 -26.60 -0.43
C THR A 405 -0.87 -26.69 1.09
N PHE A 406 -0.08 -27.66 1.60
CA PHE A 406 0.22 -27.70 3.04
C PHE A 406 0.98 -26.43 3.45
N SER A 407 2.04 -26.08 2.70
CA SER A 407 2.68 -24.77 2.83
C SER A 407 3.40 -24.37 1.54
N VAL A 408 3.24 -23.10 1.16
CA VAL A 408 3.98 -22.45 0.06
C VAL A 408 5.49 -22.42 0.33
N ALA A 409 5.88 -22.52 1.60
CA ALA A 409 7.28 -22.57 2.04
C ALA A 409 8.03 -23.85 1.64
N LEU A 410 7.32 -24.92 1.29
CA LEU A 410 7.95 -26.22 1.02
C LEU A 410 8.48 -26.36 -0.41
N SER A 411 8.28 -25.37 -1.29
CA SER A 411 8.83 -25.44 -2.64
C SER A 411 10.36 -25.30 -2.63
N PRO A 412 11.10 -26.04 -3.47
CA PRO A 412 12.56 -25.92 -3.55
C PRO A 412 13.02 -24.49 -3.92
N ARG A 413 12.26 -23.78 -4.75
CA ARG A 413 12.52 -22.37 -5.11
C ARG A 413 12.40 -21.46 -3.88
N ALA A 414 11.45 -21.72 -2.97
CA ALA A 414 11.26 -20.94 -1.77
C ALA A 414 12.49 -20.98 -0.85
N TRP A 415 13.16 -22.13 -0.70
CA TRP A 415 14.35 -22.26 0.15
C TRP A 415 15.51 -21.35 -0.28
N ILE A 416 15.79 -21.29 -1.57
CA ILE A 416 16.80 -20.36 -2.12
C ILE A 416 16.35 -18.91 -1.89
N GLY A 417 15.06 -18.64 -2.08
CA GLY A 417 14.47 -17.34 -1.83
C GLY A 417 14.60 -16.89 -0.37
N TYR A 418 14.37 -17.79 0.61
CA TYR A 418 14.56 -17.49 2.04
C TYR A 418 15.99 -17.15 2.38
N ALA A 419 16.95 -17.92 1.87
CA ALA A 419 18.36 -17.63 2.14
C ALA A 419 18.75 -16.23 1.65
N ARG A 420 18.28 -15.85 0.45
CA ARG A 420 18.50 -14.50 -0.11
C ARG A 420 17.76 -13.43 0.71
N MET A 421 16.50 -13.65 1.05
CA MET A 421 15.69 -12.71 1.83
C MET A 421 16.30 -12.46 3.22
N LEU A 422 16.72 -13.52 3.93
CA LEU A 422 17.37 -13.40 5.23
C LEU A 422 18.69 -12.64 5.12
N ALA A 423 19.50 -12.91 4.09
CA ALA A 423 20.73 -12.17 3.85
C ALA A 423 20.46 -10.67 3.56
N SER A 424 19.43 -10.34 2.77
CA SER A 424 19.02 -8.97 2.49
C SER A 424 18.51 -8.27 3.74
N ALA A 425 17.63 -8.92 4.50
CA ALA A 425 17.11 -8.40 5.76
C ALA A 425 18.24 -8.15 6.78
N ALA A 426 19.18 -9.10 6.93
CA ALA A 426 20.33 -8.92 7.80
C ALA A 426 21.20 -7.74 7.39
N ARG A 427 21.40 -7.51 6.07
CA ARG A 427 22.10 -6.30 5.60
C ARG A 427 21.34 -5.02 5.91
N ALA A 428 20.01 -5.00 5.73
CA ALA A 428 19.19 -3.84 6.04
C ALA A 428 19.23 -3.48 7.53
N THR A 429 19.25 -4.47 8.45
CA THR A 429 19.36 -4.20 9.89
C THR A 429 20.67 -3.53 10.30
N VAL A 430 21.72 -3.67 9.48
CA VAL A 430 23.03 -2.99 9.68
C VAL A 430 23.27 -1.83 8.71
N GLY A 431 22.19 -1.33 8.08
CA GLY A 431 22.24 -0.14 7.24
C GLY A 431 22.76 -0.36 5.84
N ARG A 432 22.58 -1.54 5.26
CA ARG A 432 23.06 -1.92 3.92
C ARG A 432 21.96 -2.54 3.07
N ALA A 433 20.76 -1.92 3.03
CA ALA A 433 19.70 -2.30 2.11
C ALA A 433 20.09 -1.94 0.67
N GLY A 434 20.06 -2.90 -0.25
CA GLY A 434 20.33 -2.70 -1.67
C GLY A 434 21.76 -2.87 -2.09
#